data_d7bd83cac89820f657a34f23ad2e187a
#
_entry.id   d7bd83cac89820f657a34f23ad2e187a
#
_cell.length_a   1.000
_cell.length_b   1.000
_cell.length_c   1.000
_cell.angle_alpha   90.00
_cell.angle_beta   90.00
_cell.angle_gamma   90.00
#
_symmetry.space_group_name_H-M   'P 1'
#
loop_
_entity.id
_entity.type
_entity.pdbx_description
1 polymer ?
#
loop_
_entity_poly.entity_id
_entity_poly.type
_entity_poly.pdbx_seq_one_letter_code
_entity_poly.pdbx_strand_id
1 'polypeptide(L)'
;MELSVPFRFRSRNLLSPFARTPTSHPFMHQPPFSTKVTNKPKISTLTVRALRKEPIEGVSEELNAIARYNLDFAYTRRRVRAAFAELQQQLDHCLFKNAPAGIKTEEWYERNSRGLEIFCKSWMPKPGIPIKASVCFCHGYGDTCTFFFEGIARRIAASGYGVFAMDYPGFGLSEGLHGYIPNFDDLVDDVVEHYTKIKARPDLRDLPRFILGQSMGGAVSLKVHLKEPNSWDGMILVAPMCKIADDVLPSDAVMKVLTVVSKVMPKAKLFPNQDLAELAFREPSKRKLAVYNVICYDDNPRLRTGMELLRATKEIESQVYKVSAPLLVLHGAEDKVTDPLVSQFLYEKASSKDKTLKLYEGGYHCILEGEPDDRIFAVHDDIVSWLDFRCSIK
;
A
#
# COMPACT_ATOMS: atom_id res chain seq x y z
N MET A 1 15.35 -4.20 40.50
CA MET A 1 14.40 -3.22 41.06
C MET A 1 13.33 -3.05 40.04
N GLU A 2 12.28 -3.85 40.17
CA GLU A 2 11.12 -3.87 39.27
C GLU A 2 10.19 -2.72 39.62
N LEU A 3 9.72 -1.99 38.62
CA LEU A 3 8.57 -1.09 38.77
C LEU A 3 7.54 -1.48 37.71
N SER A 4 6.59 -2.28 38.13
CA SER A 4 5.36 -2.58 37.41
C SER A 4 4.38 -1.43 37.58
N VAL A 5 3.86 -0.91 36.49
CA VAL A 5 2.76 0.06 36.46
C VAL A 5 1.54 -0.62 35.83
N PRO A 6 0.39 -0.68 36.48
CA PRO A 6 -0.81 -1.29 35.92
C PRO A 6 -1.59 -0.32 35.05
N PHE A 7 -1.82 -0.68 33.81
CA PHE A 7 -2.75 0.03 32.93
C PHE A 7 -4.21 -0.34 33.28
N ARG A 8 -5.00 0.67 33.61
CA ARG A 8 -6.46 0.55 33.79
C ARG A 8 -7.15 0.92 32.49
N PHE A 9 -7.86 -0.03 31.91
CA PHE A 9 -8.83 0.22 30.84
C PHE A 9 -10.06 0.99 31.40
N ARG A 10 -10.41 2.08 30.76
CA ARG A 10 -11.72 2.74 30.93
C ARG A 10 -12.55 2.52 29.68
N SER A 11 -13.52 1.63 29.75
CA SER A 11 -14.60 1.49 28.79
C SER A 11 -15.56 2.69 28.94
N ARG A 12 -15.86 3.39 27.85
CA ARG A 12 -16.99 4.34 27.78
C ARG A 12 -18.11 3.72 26.95
N ASN A 13 -19.11 3.20 27.64
CA ASN A 13 -20.41 2.92 27.07
C ASN A 13 -21.12 4.25 26.80
N LEU A 14 -21.55 4.48 25.57
CA LEU A 14 -22.51 5.48 25.21
C LEU A 14 -23.82 4.80 24.80
N LEU A 15 -24.72 4.72 25.75
CA LEU A 15 -26.13 4.41 25.54
C LEU A 15 -26.85 5.67 25.06
N SER A 16 -27.57 5.57 23.96
CA SER A 16 -28.54 6.56 23.49
C SER A 16 -29.92 6.23 24.07
N PRO A 17 -30.68 7.19 24.57
CA PRO A 17 -32.05 6.94 25.03
C PRO A 17 -33.07 7.27 23.95
N PHE A 18 -33.86 6.26 23.59
CA PHE A 18 -35.16 6.48 22.94
C PHE A 18 -36.17 7.01 23.96
N ALA A 19 -36.80 8.14 23.65
CA ALA A 19 -37.98 8.60 24.33
C ALA A 19 -39.21 8.47 23.41
N ARG A 20 -40.16 7.64 23.83
CA ARG A 20 -41.54 7.58 23.30
C ARG A 20 -42.41 8.53 24.11
N THR A 21 -43.32 9.23 23.44
CA THR A 21 -44.64 9.59 24.01
C THR A 21 -45.69 9.66 22.92
N PRO A 22 -46.95 9.37 23.25
CA PRO A 22 -47.99 8.98 22.31
C PRO A 22 -49.18 9.99 22.24
N THR A 23 -50.16 9.59 21.40
CA THR A 23 -51.54 10.11 21.29
C THR A 23 -51.76 11.32 20.37
N SER A 24 -52.74 11.40 19.51
CA SER A 24 -54.15 10.98 19.48
C SER A 24 -54.75 11.17 18.08
N HIS A 25 -55.63 10.26 17.67
CA HIS A 25 -56.55 10.45 16.52
C HIS A 25 -57.69 11.44 16.85
N PRO A 26 -58.44 12.02 15.85
CA PRO A 26 -59.48 11.28 15.15
C PRO A 26 -59.87 11.70 13.69
N PHE A 27 -60.38 10.71 12.98
CA PHE A 27 -61.52 10.65 12.03
C PHE A 27 -61.68 11.56 10.79
N MET A 28 -61.84 10.83 9.66
CA MET A 28 -62.79 10.92 8.52
C MET A 28 -62.67 12.04 7.47
N HIS A 29 -62.41 11.63 6.22
CA HIS A 29 -63.37 11.60 5.09
C HIS A 29 -62.69 11.11 3.80
N GLN A 30 -63.24 10.08 3.17
CA GLN A 30 -63.14 9.78 1.73
C GLN A 30 -64.42 10.29 1.04
N PRO A 31 -64.56 10.40 -0.31
CA PRO A 31 -63.88 9.87 -1.49
C PRO A 31 -63.80 10.92 -2.65
N PRO A 32 -63.68 10.63 -3.98
CA PRO A 32 -63.79 9.38 -4.73
C PRO A 32 -62.71 9.16 -5.85
N PHE A 33 -62.75 7.97 -6.40
CA PHE A 33 -62.08 7.42 -7.59
C PHE A 33 -61.79 8.36 -8.76
N SER A 34 -60.57 8.27 -9.34
CA SER A 34 -60.33 8.50 -10.76
C SER A 34 -59.10 7.77 -11.28
N THR A 35 -59.34 6.89 -12.19
CA THR A 35 -58.59 6.41 -13.35
C THR A 35 -57.08 6.12 -13.30
N LYS A 36 -56.80 4.85 -13.57
CA LYS A 36 -55.53 4.24 -13.91
C LYS A 36 -54.77 5.02 -14.97
N VAL A 37 -53.53 5.41 -14.64
CA VAL A 37 -52.46 5.59 -15.62
C VAL A 37 -51.36 4.60 -15.25
N THR A 38 -51.13 3.59 -16.10
CA THR A 38 -50.05 2.62 -16.03
C THR A 38 -48.77 3.31 -16.40
N ASN A 39 -47.98 3.72 -15.41
CA ASN A 39 -46.60 4.11 -15.60
C ASN A 39 -45.72 2.83 -15.59
N LYS A 40 -45.20 2.43 -16.76
CA LYS A 40 -44.11 1.50 -16.87
C LYS A 40 -42.91 2.05 -16.09
N PRO A 41 -42.19 1.22 -15.27
CA PRO A 41 -40.98 1.69 -14.63
C PRO A 41 -39.95 2.02 -15.72
N LYS A 42 -39.52 3.27 -15.77
CA LYS A 42 -38.33 3.68 -16.52
C LYS A 42 -37.16 3.00 -15.81
N ILE A 43 -36.54 2.02 -16.49
CA ILE A 43 -35.22 1.53 -16.16
C ILE A 43 -34.29 2.74 -16.30
N SER A 44 -33.92 3.35 -15.19
CA SER A 44 -32.84 4.34 -15.18
C SER A 44 -31.57 3.59 -15.53
N THR A 45 -31.05 3.83 -16.72
CA THR A 45 -29.71 3.48 -17.10
C THR A 45 -28.78 4.10 -16.04
N LEU A 46 -28.25 3.28 -15.15
CA LEU A 46 -27.14 3.63 -14.27
C LEU A 46 -25.93 3.91 -15.20
N THR A 47 -25.86 5.14 -15.66
CA THR A 47 -24.62 5.66 -16.25
C THR A 47 -23.65 5.74 -15.10
N VAL A 48 -22.72 4.80 -15.04
CA VAL A 48 -21.54 4.88 -14.17
C VAL A 48 -20.78 6.12 -14.63
N ARG A 49 -21.09 7.25 -14.01
CA ARG A 49 -20.33 8.48 -14.16
C ARG A 49 -18.96 8.18 -13.55
N ALA A 50 -17.92 8.06 -14.37
CA ALA A 50 -16.55 8.13 -13.89
C ALA A 50 -16.47 9.35 -12.98
N LEU A 51 -16.17 9.14 -11.70
CA LEU A 51 -15.97 10.22 -10.74
C LEU A 51 -14.88 11.10 -11.35
N ARG A 52 -15.21 12.33 -11.72
CA ARG A 52 -14.23 13.32 -12.19
C ARG A 52 -13.32 13.58 -10.97
N LYS A 53 -12.04 13.23 -11.05
CA LYS A 53 -11.06 13.67 -10.07
C LYS A 53 -11.15 15.19 -9.96
N GLU A 54 -11.22 15.70 -8.75
CA GLU A 54 -11.16 17.14 -8.52
C GLU A 54 -9.87 17.70 -9.13
N PRO A 55 -9.85 18.95 -9.61
CA PRO A 55 -8.63 19.57 -10.09
C PRO A 55 -7.58 19.62 -8.98
N ILE A 56 -6.34 19.28 -9.32
CA ILE A 56 -5.21 19.43 -8.41
C ILE A 56 -4.92 20.91 -8.28
N GLU A 57 -5.00 21.44 -7.05
CA GLU A 57 -4.76 22.85 -6.75
C GLU A 57 -3.33 23.26 -7.14
N GLY A 58 -3.16 24.45 -7.74
CA GLY A 58 -1.84 24.94 -8.16
C GLY A 58 -1.29 24.31 -9.45
N VAL A 59 -2.05 23.45 -10.11
CA VAL A 59 -1.67 22.80 -11.37
C VAL A 59 -2.42 23.47 -12.54
N SER A 60 -1.74 23.66 -13.68
CA SER A 60 -2.35 24.23 -14.90
C SER A 60 -3.56 23.42 -15.38
N GLU A 61 -4.47 24.07 -16.11
CA GLU A 61 -5.64 23.40 -16.70
C GLU A 61 -5.24 22.27 -17.65
N GLU A 62 -4.14 22.45 -18.40
CA GLU A 62 -3.61 21.45 -19.32
C GLU A 62 -3.15 20.19 -18.55
N LEU A 63 -2.34 20.34 -17.51
CA LEU A 63 -1.89 19.24 -16.67
C LEU A 63 -3.06 18.56 -15.94
N ASN A 64 -4.03 19.34 -15.46
CA ASN A 64 -5.25 18.80 -14.85
C ASN A 64 -6.07 17.98 -15.87
N ALA A 65 -6.12 18.42 -17.14
CA ALA A 65 -6.77 17.63 -18.21
C ALA A 65 -6.02 16.29 -18.45
N ILE A 66 -4.69 16.31 -18.42
CA ILE A 66 -3.85 15.10 -18.54
C ILE A 66 -4.05 14.16 -17.34
N ALA A 67 -4.12 14.68 -16.12
CA ALA A 67 -4.34 13.88 -14.89
C ALA A 67 -5.68 13.13 -14.89
N ARG A 68 -6.66 13.58 -15.70
CA ARG A 68 -7.99 12.96 -15.82
C ARG A 68 -8.08 11.89 -16.92
N TYR A 69 -6.97 11.53 -17.55
CA TYR A 69 -6.98 10.46 -18.56
C TYR A 69 -7.36 9.11 -17.92
N ASN A 70 -7.89 8.21 -18.73
CA ASN A 70 -8.18 6.86 -18.27
C ASN A 70 -6.89 6.09 -17.98
N LEU A 71 -6.59 5.88 -16.71
CA LEU A 71 -5.38 5.22 -16.23
C LEU A 71 -5.44 3.68 -16.31
N ASP A 72 -6.52 3.08 -16.78
CA ASP A 72 -6.64 1.63 -16.93
C ASP A 72 -5.54 1.03 -17.84
N PHE A 73 -4.96 1.86 -18.73
CA PHE A 73 -3.92 1.46 -19.67
C PHE A 73 -2.53 1.97 -19.25
N ALA A 74 -1.53 1.11 -19.27
CA ALA A 74 -0.15 1.45 -18.89
C ALA A 74 0.45 2.61 -19.69
N TYR A 75 0.20 2.65 -21.03
CA TYR A 75 0.69 3.75 -21.88
C TYR A 75 0.12 5.11 -21.45
N THR A 76 -1.11 5.14 -20.95
CA THR A 76 -1.70 6.38 -20.41
C THR A 76 -1.03 6.79 -19.12
N ARG A 77 -0.81 5.84 -18.19
CA ARG A 77 -0.08 6.11 -16.93
C ARG A 77 1.33 6.65 -17.20
N ARG A 78 2.05 6.05 -18.14
CA ARG A 78 3.39 6.51 -18.58
C ARG A 78 3.36 7.95 -19.10
N ARG A 79 2.37 8.29 -19.93
CA ARG A 79 2.18 9.65 -20.46
C ARG A 79 1.85 10.65 -19.35
N VAL A 80 0.96 10.30 -18.44
CA VAL A 80 0.58 11.15 -17.30
C VAL A 80 1.77 11.37 -16.37
N ARG A 81 2.51 10.31 -16.01
CA ARG A 81 3.71 10.44 -15.19
C ARG A 81 4.76 11.33 -15.83
N ALA A 82 5.00 11.19 -17.13
CA ALA A 82 5.97 12.00 -17.84
C ALA A 82 5.60 13.50 -17.81
N ALA A 83 4.32 13.83 -17.95
CA ALA A 83 3.85 15.22 -17.88
C ALA A 83 4.01 15.85 -16.49
N PHE A 84 3.96 15.06 -15.43
CA PHE A 84 4.07 15.54 -14.04
C PHE A 84 5.48 15.41 -13.44
N ALA A 85 6.43 14.81 -14.14
CA ALA A 85 7.74 14.46 -13.58
C ALA A 85 8.51 15.68 -13.03
N GLU A 86 8.51 16.80 -13.74
CA GLU A 86 9.19 18.04 -13.32
C GLU A 86 8.50 18.65 -12.11
N LEU A 87 7.17 18.75 -12.13
CA LEU A 87 6.37 19.29 -11.04
C LEU A 87 6.55 18.48 -9.75
N GLN A 88 6.58 17.16 -9.86
CA GLN A 88 6.78 16.27 -8.71
C GLN A 88 8.12 16.48 -8.01
N GLN A 89 9.18 16.82 -8.74
CA GLN A 89 10.51 17.09 -8.17
C GLN A 89 10.57 18.42 -7.40
N GLN A 90 9.63 19.33 -7.67
CA GLN A 90 9.57 20.67 -7.05
C GLN A 90 8.65 20.72 -5.82
N LEU A 91 8.00 19.61 -5.47
CA LEU A 91 7.08 19.55 -4.34
C LEU A 91 7.75 19.85 -3.00
N ASP A 92 7.04 20.59 -2.16
CA ASP A 92 7.48 20.96 -0.81
C ASP A 92 7.34 19.78 0.16
N HIS A 93 8.11 18.72 -0.09
CA HIS A 93 8.17 17.53 0.76
C HIS A 93 9.64 17.19 1.05
N CYS A 94 9.94 16.79 2.29
CA CYS A 94 11.31 16.49 2.71
C CYS A 94 11.98 15.39 1.87
N LEU A 95 11.23 14.43 1.35
CA LEU A 95 11.75 13.37 0.49
C LEU A 95 12.22 13.87 -0.88
N PHE A 96 11.71 15.00 -1.37
CA PHE A 96 12.17 15.62 -2.61
C PHE A 96 13.22 16.70 -2.34
N LYS A 97 12.94 17.62 -1.39
CA LYS A 97 13.86 18.73 -1.06
C LYS A 97 15.20 18.27 -0.49
N ASN A 98 15.17 17.25 0.38
CA ASN A 98 16.35 16.74 1.07
C ASN A 98 16.86 15.43 0.47
N ALA A 99 16.46 15.11 -0.76
CA ALA A 99 16.93 13.91 -1.45
C ALA A 99 18.43 13.96 -1.68
N PRO A 100 19.20 12.95 -1.25
CA PRO A 100 20.64 12.92 -1.42
C PRO A 100 21.04 13.03 -2.90
N ALA A 101 22.00 13.93 -3.19
CA ALA A 101 22.54 14.09 -4.53
C ALA A 101 23.60 13.04 -4.87
N GLY A 102 23.81 12.82 -6.17
CA GLY A 102 24.86 11.92 -6.69
C GLY A 102 24.51 10.44 -6.66
N ILE A 103 23.28 10.07 -6.32
CA ILE A 103 22.77 8.72 -6.44
C ILE A 103 22.53 8.41 -7.92
N LYS A 104 23.11 7.33 -8.43
CA LYS A 104 22.87 6.85 -9.79
C LYS A 104 21.53 6.15 -9.84
N THR A 105 20.61 6.62 -10.69
CA THR A 105 19.30 6.01 -10.89
C THR A 105 19.16 5.49 -12.31
N GLU A 106 18.56 4.32 -12.45
CA GLU A 106 18.24 3.72 -13.75
C GLU A 106 16.80 3.27 -13.78
N GLU A 107 16.10 3.55 -14.87
CA GLU A 107 14.73 3.10 -15.16
C GLU A 107 14.78 2.21 -16.40
N TRP A 108 14.12 1.06 -16.34
CA TRP A 108 14.03 0.15 -17.50
C TRP A 108 12.71 -0.60 -17.52
N TYR A 109 12.44 -1.24 -18.64
CA TYR A 109 11.33 -2.15 -18.79
C TYR A 109 11.85 -3.54 -19.13
N GLU A 110 11.27 -4.56 -18.53
CA GLU A 110 11.56 -5.96 -18.88
C GLU A 110 10.26 -6.73 -19.06
N ARG A 111 10.29 -7.81 -19.84
CA ARG A 111 9.16 -8.73 -19.93
C ARG A 111 9.34 -9.85 -18.91
N ASN A 112 8.28 -10.08 -18.13
CA ASN A 112 8.22 -11.23 -17.24
C ASN A 112 7.86 -12.51 -18.01
N SER A 113 7.92 -13.67 -17.35
CA SER A 113 7.57 -14.96 -17.92
C SER A 113 6.14 -15.07 -18.45
N ARG A 114 5.24 -14.23 -17.97
CA ARG A 114 3.85 -14.11 -18.44
C ARG A 114 3.67 -13.15 -19.64
N GLY A 115 4.76 -12.60 -20.15
CA GLY A 115 4.78 -11.71 -21.31
C GLY A 115 4.38 -10.26 -21.01
N LEU A 116 4.17 -9.88 -19.76
CA LEU A 116 3.83 -8.52 -19.35
C LEU A 116 5.08 -7.64 -19.29
N GLU A 117 4.97 -6.40 -19.72
CA GLU A 117 6.02 -5.41 -19.62
C GLU A 117 6.02 -4.75 -18.24
N ILE A 118 7.08 -4.98 -17.49
CA ILE A 118 7.25 -4.56 -16.11
C ILE A 118 8.21 -3.40 -16.03
N PHE A 119 7.80 -2.33 -15.38
CA PHE A 119 8.66 -1.19 -15.06
C PHE A 119 9.51 -1.50 -13.84
N CYS A 120 10.80 -1.24 -13.95
CA CYS A 120 11.79 -1.47 -12.92
C CYS A 120 12.64 -0.23 -12.72
N LYS A 121 13.13 -0.04 -11.50
CA LYS A 121 13.99 1.09 -11.16
C LYS A 121 15.05 0.68 -10.14
N SER A 122 16.23 1.31 -10.23
CA SER A 122 17.30 1.13 -9.25
C SER A 122 17.89 2.46 -8.82
N TRP A 123 18.43 2.47 -7.60
CA TRP A 123 19.17 3.57 -6.99
C TRP A 123 20.45 2.99 -6.41
N MET A 124 21.59 3.41 -6.96
CA MET A 124 22.88 2.92 -6.57
C MET A 124 23.67 4.00 -5.82
N PRO A 125 24.51 3.65 -4.85
CA PRO A 125 25.41 4.58 -4.19
C PRO A 125 26.22 5.40 -5.19
N LYS A 126 26.78 6.51 -4.72
CA LYS A 126 27.69 7.34 -5.52
C LYS A 126 28.85 6.47 -6.06
N PRO A 127 29.33 6.73 -7.28
CA PRO A 127 30.51 6.06 -7.82
C PRO A 127 31.68 6.10 -6.83
N GLY A 128 32.33 4.97 -6.63
CA GLY A 128 33.43 4.82 -5.66
C GLY A 128 33.01 4.42 -4.24
N ILE A 129 31.71 4.42 -3.92
CA ILE A 129 31.19 3.87 -2.65
C ILE A 129 30.89 2.39 -2.85
N PRO A 130 31.52 1.47 -2.08
CA PRO A 130 31.20 0.05 -2.14
C PRO A 130 29.75 -0.21 -1.78
N ILE A 131 29.12 -1.16 -2.47
CA ILE A 131 27.74 -1.58 -2.16
C ILE A 131 27.80 -2.54 -0.97
N LYS A 132 27.13 -2.20 0.13
CA LYS A 132 27.06 -3.03 1.35
C LYS A 132 26.12 -4.24 1.18
N ALA A 133 24.97 -4.02 0.54
CA ALA A 133 23.95 -5.03 0.31
C ALA A 133 22.94 -4.54 -0.75
N SER A 134 22.08 -5.45 -1.22
CA SER A 134 20.92 -5.11 -2.03
C SER A 134 19.66 -5.04 -1.16
N VAL A 135 18.82 -4.02 -1.40
CA VAL A 135 17.50 -3.84 -0.78
C VAL A 135 16.45 -3.85 -1.89
N CYS A 136 15.56 -4.84 -1.89
CA CYS A 136 14.50 -5.03 -2.86
C CYS A 136 13.17 -4.54 -2.28
N PHE A 137 12.54 -3.54 -2.90
CA PHE A 137 11.33 -2.90 -2.38
C PHE A 137 10.05 -3.44 -2.99
N CYS A 138 9.08 -3.69 -2.12
CA CYS A 138 7.72 -4.09 -2.43
C CYS A 138 6.75 -2.98 -2.01
N HIS A 139 6.13 -2.29 -2.98
CA HIS A 139 5.26 -1.14 -2.73
C HIS A 139 3.86 -1.52 -2.23
N GLY A 140 3.14 -0.56 -1.65
CA GLY A 140 1.77 -0.70 -1.17
C GLY A 140 0.72 -0.82 -2.27
N TYR A 141 -0.52 -1.12 -1.89
CA TYR A 141 -1.64 -1.16 -2.84
C TYR A 141 -1.88 0.22 -3.45
N GLY A 142 -2.03 0.26 -4.76
CA GLY A 142 -2.26 1.51 -5.50
C GLY A 142 -1.01 2.30 -5.82
N ASP A 143 0.08 2.08 -5.13
CA ASP A 143 1.29 2.90 -5.21
C ASP A 143 2.20 2.55 -6.40
N THR A 144 3.34 3.23 -6.48
CA THR A 144 4.39 3.08 -7.49
C THR A 144 5.75 3.35 -6.84
N CYS A 145 6.81 2.78 -7.39
CA CYS A 145 8.16 3.06 -6.95
C CYS A 145 8.72 4.42 -7.43
N THR A 146 7.92 5.25 -8.12
CA THR A 146 8.40 6.47 -8.80
C THR A 146 8.01 7.78 -8.13
N PHE A 147 7.36 7.77 -6.96
CA PHE A 147 6.93 8.99 -6.27
C PHE A 147 7.61 9.12 -4.89
N PHE A 148 6.92 8.99 -3.78
CA PHE A 148 7.55 9.15 -2.46
C PHE A 148 8.72 8.20 -2.24
N PHE A 149 8.62 6.97 -2.75
CA PHE A 149 9.71 6.00 -2.64
C PHE A 149 11.01 6.46 -3.30
N GLU A 150 10.95 7.36 -4.27
CA GLU A 150 12.16 7.96 -4.87
C GLU A 150 13.10 8.57 -3.81
N GLY A 151 12.55 9.37 -2.89
CA GLY A 151 13.33 9.99 -1.81
C GLY A 151 13.81 9.00 -0.77
N ILE A 152 12.97 8.02 -0.43
CA ILE A 152 13.30 6.94 0.51
C ILE A 152 14.46 6.10 -0.04
N ALA A 153 14.35 5.66 -1.30
CA ALA A 153 15.38 4.87 -1.97
C ALA A 153 16.71 5.61 -2.09
N ARG A 154 16.69 6.93 -2.42
CA ARG A 154 17.89 7.76 -2.47
C ARG A 154 18.60 7.84 -1.12
N ARG A 155 17.84 7.93 -0.02
CA ARG A 155 18.41 7.98 1.33
C ARG A 155 19.04 6.65 1.71
N ILE A 156 18.40 5.52 1.44
CA ILE A 156 18.96 4.18 1.65
C ILE A 156 20.21 3.99 0.77
N ALA A 157 20.16 4.41 -0.49
CA ALA A 157 21.31 4.30 -1.40
C ALA A 157 22.49 5.18 -0.96
N ALA A 158 22.23 6.38 -0.43
CA ALA A 158 23.26 7.27 0.12
C ALA A 158 24.01 6.62 1.31
N SER A 159 23.37 5.69 2.01
CA SER A 159 23.96 4.93 3.11
C SER A 159 24.77 3.71 2.63
N GLY A 160 24.94 3.52 1.31
CA GLY A 160 25.79 2.47 0.71
C GLY A 160 25.02 1.22 0.25
N TYR A 161 23.71 1.28 0.08
CA TYR A 161 22.90 0.14 -0.35
C TYR A 161 22.48 0.28 -1.82
N GLY A 162 22.52 -0.83 -2.58
CA GLY A 162 21.85 -0.88 -3.88
C GLY A 162 20.34 -1.12 -3.67
N VAL A 163 19.49 -0.17 -4.07
CA VAL A 163 18.03 -0.28 -3.92
C VAL A 163 17.40 -0.61 -5.27
N PHE A 164 16.48 -1.57 -5.26
CA PHE A 164 15.80 -2.05 -6.46
C PHE A 164 14.29 -2.12 -6.20
N ALA A 165 13.50 -1.72 -7.18
CA ALA A 165 12.06 -1.79 -7.12
C ALA A 165 11.46 -2.10 -8.49
N MET A 166 10.26 -2.67 -8.48
CA MET A 166 9.42 -2.82 -9.65
C MET A 166 8.01 -2.32 -9.34
N ASP A 167 7.33 -1.78 -10.33
CA ASP A 167 5.88 -1.61 -10.25
C ASP A 167 5.22 -2.96 -10.58
N TYR A 168 4.27 -3.41 -9.76
CA TYR A 168 3.57 -4.67 -10.03
C TYR A 168 2.70 -4.59 -11.28
N PRO A 169 2.38 -5.73 -11.95
CA PRO A 169 1.38 -5.74 -13.00
C PRO A 169 0.09 -5.06 -12.59
N GLY A 170 -0.37 -4.10 -13.40
CA GLY A 170 -1.56 -3.30 -13.10
C GLY A 170 -1.34 -2.11 -12.17
N PHE A 171 -0.11 -1.83 -11.77
CA PHE A 171 0.24 -0.66 -10.94
C PHE A 171 1.32 0.19 -11.60
N GLY A 172 1.42 1.44 -11.17
CA GLY A 172 2.42 2.37 -11.64
C GLY A 172 2.58 2.38 -13.16
N LEU A 173 3.81 2.16 -13.66
CA LEU A 173 4.15 2.20 -15.08
C LEU A 173 4.15 0.82 -15.76
N SER A 174 3.93 -0.27 -15.00
CA SER A 174 3.87 -1.63 -15.50
C SER A 174 2.60 -1.92 -16.30
N GLU A 175 2.67 -2.87 -17.23
CA GLU A 175 1.53 -3.33 -17.99
C GLU A 175 0.47 -3.98 -17.10
N GLY A 176 -0.78 -4.01 -17.56
CA GLY A 176 -1.92 -4.57 -16.83
C GLY A 176 -3.00 -3.53 -16.54
N LEU A 177 -4.18 -4.02 -16.18
CA LEU A 177 -5.34 -3.20 -15.85
C LEU A 177 -5.13 -2.53 -14.49
N HIS A 178 -5.27 -1.19 -14.43
CA HIS A 178 -4.97 -0.41 -13.24
C HIS A 178 -5.72 -0.91 -11.98
N GLY A 179 -4.99 -1.17 -10.91
CA GLY A 179 -5.52 -1.65 -9.64
C GLY A 179 -6.08 -3.08 -9.66
N TYR A 180 -5.75 -3.90 -10.69
CA TYR A 180 -6.29 -5.24 -10.84
C TYR A 180 -5.26 -6.33 -10.54
N ILE A 181 -5.54 -7.11 -9.50
CA ILE A 181 -4.79 -8.31 -9.13
C ILE A 181 -5.69 -9.52 -9.43
N PRO A 182 -5.47 -10.23 -10.55
CA PRO A 182 -6.26 -11.41 -10.90
C PRO A 182 -5.99 -12.60 -9.97
N ASN A 183 -4.74 -12.72 -9.51
CA ASN A 183 -4.25 -13.72 -8.58
C ASN A 183 -3.05 -13.14 -7.82
N PHE A 184 -3.09 -13.21 -6.48
CA PHE A 184 -2.01 -12.64 -5.65
C PHE A 184 -0.72 -13.49 -5.73
N ASP A 185 -0.83 -14.80 -5.94
CA ASP A 185 0.34 -15.66 -6.07
C ASP A 185 1.10 -15.39 -7.37
N ASP A 186 0.40 -15.09 -8.47
CA ASP A 186 1.03 -14.68 -9.73
C ASP A 186 1.82 -13.36 -9.56
N LEU A 187 1.29 -12.42 -8.75
CA LEU A 187 2.02 -11.19 -8.43
C LEU A 187 3.30 -11.49 -7.62
N VAL A 188 3.20 -12.39 -6.65
CA VAL A 188 4.37 -12.85 -5.86
C VAL A 188 5.40 -13.52 -6.76
N ASP A 189 4.96 -14.33 -7.73
CA ASP A 189 5.84 -15.01 -8.70
C ASP A 189 6.59 -14.01 -9.59
N ASP A 190 5.93 -12.94 -10.04
CA ASP A 190 6.58 -11.86 -10.78
C ASP A 190 7.68 -11.18 -9.94
N VAL A 191 7.40 -10.95 -8.64
CA VAL A 191 8.38 -10.35 -7.72
C VAL A 191 9.57 -11.28 -7.50
N VAL A 192 9.33 -12.59 -7.30
CA VAL A 192 10.38 -13.60 -7.17
C VAL A 192 11.22 -13.66 -8.45
N GLU A 193 10.59 -13.69 -9.62
CA GLU A 193 11.28 -13.70 -10.92
C GLU A 193 12.21 -12.49 -11.06
N HIS A 194 11.69 -11.28 -10.83
CA HIS A 194 12.44 -10.05 -10.96
C HIS A 194 13.61 -10.00 -9.99
N TYR A 195 13.38 -10.22 -8.71
CA TYR A 195 14.45 -10.12 -7.70
C TYR A 195 15.45 -11.28 -7.79
N THR A 196 15.09 -12.41 -8.37
CA THR A 196 16.06 -13.46 -8.70
C THR A 196 17.06 -12.98 -9.75
N LYS A 197 16.61 -12.24 -10.77
CA LYS A 197 17.51 -11.62 -11.77
C LYS A 197 18.43 -10.57 -11.11
N ILE A 198 17.89 -9.75 -10.20
CA ILE A 198 18.70 -8.77 -9.46
C ILE A 198 19.76 -9.47 -8.59
N LYS A 199 19.35 -10.48 -7.81
CA LYS A 199 20.27 -11.27 -6.96
C LYS A 199 21.39 -11.97 -7.75
N ALA A 200 21.16 -12.31 -9.01
CA ALA A 200 22.13 -12.98 -9.87
C ALA A 200 23.13 -12.02 -10.53
N ARG A 201 22.98 -10.72 -10.41
CA ARG A 201 23.88 -9.73 -10.98
C ARG A 201 25.31 -9.91 -10.45
N PRO A 202 26.35 -9.81 -11.30
CA PRO A 202 27.75 -10.02 -10.88
C PRO A 202 28.21 -9.10 -9.74
N ASP A 203 27.68 -7.87 -9.68
CA ASP A 203 27.99 -6.86 -8.67
C ASP A 203 27.23 -7.04 -7.35
N LEU A 204 26.27 -7.97 -7.27
CA LEU A 204 25.38 -8.17 -6.12
C LEU A 204 25.32 -9.60 -5.59
N ARG A 205 25.68 -10.59 -6.40
CA ARG A 205 25.45 -12.02 -6.10
C ARG A 205 26.06 -12.50 -4.78
N ASP A 206 27.19 -11.89 -4.40
CA ASP A 206 27.93 -12.27 -3.19
C ASP A 206 27.62 -11.35 -1.98
N LEU A 207 26.71 -10.37 -2.15
CA LEU A 207 26.31 -9.44 -1.12
C LEU A 207 25.05 -9.90 -0.37
N PRO A 208 24.86 -9.43 0.87
CA PRO A 208 23.62 -9.62 1.60
C PRO A 208 22.40 -9.04 0.84
N ARG A 209 21.23 -9.64 1.05
CA ARG A 209 19.99 -9.33 0.34
C ARG A 209 18.85 -9.13 1.32
N PHE A 210 18.24 -7.96 1.25
CA PHE A 210 17.13 -7.60 2.10
C PHE A 210 15.88 -7.29 1.27
N ILE A 211 14.72 -7.63 1.79
CA ILE A 211 13.44 -7.24 1.21
C ILE A 211 12.76 -6.23 2.14
N LEU A 212 12.28 -5.12 1.56
CA LEU A 212 11.57 -4.05 2.25
C LEU A 212 10.15 -3.98 1.70
N GLY A 213 9.15 -4.20 2.54
CA GLY A 213 7.74 -4.17 2.13
C GLY A 213 6.92 -3.19 2.95
N GLN A 214 6.15 -2.34 2.26
CA GLN A 214 5.21 -1.40 2.89
C GLN A 214 3.78 -1.82 2.63
N SER A 215 2.93 -1.86 3.66
CA SER A 215 1.49 -2.14 3.54
C SER A 215 1.24 -3.48 2.79
N MET A 216 0.52 -3.49 1.66
CA MET A 216 0.39 -4.68 0.79
C MET A 216 1.74 -5.26 0.38
N GLY A 217 2.77 -4.43 0.19
CA GLY A 217 4.13 -4.90 -0.08
C GLY A 217 4.71 -5.73 1.06
N GLY A 218 4.26 -5.52 2.30
CA GLY A 218 4.56 -6.38 3.44
C GLY A 218 3.97 -7.78 3.27
N ALA A 219 2.72 -7.89 2.80
CA ALA A 219 2.12 -9.18 2.44
C ALA A 219 2.89 -9.88 1.30
N VAL A 220 3.28 -9.12 0.27
CA VAL A 220 4.12 -9.65 -0.83
C VAL A 220 5.44 -10.18 -0.29
N SER A 221 6.15 -9.41 0.54
CA SER A 221 7.43 -9.79 1.13
C SER A 221 7.32 -11.06 1.99
N LEU A 222 6.26 -11.17 2.79
CA LEU A 222 5.99 -12.36 3.60
C LEU A 222 5.71 -13.58 2.71
N LYS A 223 4.91 -13.45 1.65
CA LYS A 223 4.66 -14.55 0.72
C LYS A 223 5.90 -14.95 -0.07
N VAL A 224 6.74 -13.99 -0.47
CA VAL A 224 8.06 -14.25 -1.07
C VAL A 224 8.93 -15.08 -0.12
N HIS A 225 9.01 -14.68 1.16
CA HIS A 225 9.77 -15.44 2.15
C HIS A 225 9.19 -16.84 2.40
N LEU A 226 7.85 -16.98 2.50
CA LEU A 226 7.21 -18.29 2.67
C LEU A 226 7.48 -19.24 1.49
N LYS A 227 7.65 -18.68 0.28
CA LYS A 227 7.98 -19.43 -0.93
C LYS A 227 9.48 -19.76 -1.02
N GLU A 228 10.34 -18.82 -0.61
CA GLU A 228 11.81 -18.93 -0.65
C GLU A 228 12.44 -18.59 0.72
N PRO A 229 12.32 -19.43 1.76
CA PRO A 229 12.69 -19.08 3.13
C PRO A 229 14.16 -18.71 3.32
N ASN A 230 15.05 -19.23 2.47
CA ASN A 230 16.51 -19.05 2.58
C ASN A 230 17.08 -18.03 1.58
N SER A 231 16.23 -17.31 0.84
CA SER A 231 16.67 -16.42 -0.22
C SER A 231 17.02 -15.00 0.25
N TRP A 232 16.75 -14.68 1.53
CA TRP A 232 16.86 -13.34 2.08
C TRP A 232 17.62 -13.35 3.41
N ASP A 233 18.57 -12.44 3.57
CA ASP A 233 19.33 -12.22 4.81
C ASP A 233 18.53 -11.44 5.85
N GLY A 234 17.38 -10.87 5.48
CA GLY A 234 16.41 -10.27 6.38
C GLY A 234 15.28 -9.55 5.67
N MET A 235 14.24 -9.25 6.43
CA MET A 235 13.04 -8.55 5.98
C MET A 235 12.78 -7.31 6.82
N ILE A 236 12.39 -6.23 6.15
CA ILE A 236 11.93 -4.98 6.77
C ILE A 236 10.48 -4.78 6.35
N LEU A 237 9.57 -4.73 7.29
CA LEU A 237 8.14 -4.61 7.05
C LEU A 237 7.62 -3.33 7.72
N VAL A 238 7.03 -2.47 6.91
CA VAL A 238 6.49 -1.18 7.35
C VAL A 238 4.96 -1.21 7.24
N ALA A 239 4.27 -1.11 8.37
CA ALA A 239 2.82 -1.18 8.46
C ALA A 239 2.22 -2.34 7.63
N PRO A 240 2.72 -3.60 7.78
CA PRO A 240 2.47 -4.69 6.85
C PRO A 240 1.02 -5.18 6.90
N MET A 241 0.45 -5.44 5.74
CA MET A 241 -0.84 -6.13 5.58
C MET A 241 -0.65 -7.65 5.76
N CYS A 242 -0.44 -8.12 6.99
CA CYS A 242 -0.17 -9.54 7.28
C CYS A 242 -1.39 -10.30 7.86
N LYS A 243 -2.37 -9.58 8.35
CA LYS A 243 -3.67 -10.06 8.83
C LYS A 243 -4.68 -8.93 8.64
N ILE A 244 -5.96 -9.26 8.49
CA ILE A 244 -7.05 -8.27 8.56
C ILE A 244 -7.64 -8.33 9.96
N ALA A 245 -7.82 -7.16 10.58
CA ALA A 245 -8.47 -7.08 11.88
C ALA A 245 -9.91 -7.64 11.78
N ASP A 246 -10.33 -8.39 12.78
CA ASP A 246 -11.57 -9.17 12.73
C ASP A 246 -12.82 -8.29 12.63
N ASP A 247 -12.76 -7.06 13.15
CA ASP A 247 -13.81 -6.04 13.11
C ASP A 247 -13.96 -5.32 11.76
N VAL A 248 -12.95 -5.42 10.89
CA VAL A 248 -12.95 -4.83 9.53
C VAL A 248 -13.48 -5.80 8.48
N LEU A 249 -13.54 -7.11 8.79
CA LEU A 249 -14.01 -8.12 7.85
C LEU A 249 -15.51 -7.94 7.57
N PRO A 250 -15.91 -7.94 6.27
CA PRO A 250 -17.34 -7.99 5.94
C PRO A 250 -17.98 -9.24 6.52
N SER A 251 -19.28 -9.13 6.89
CA SER A 251 -20.02 -10.29 7.40
C SER A 251 -19.99 -11.49 6.41
N ASP A 252 -20.12 -12.70 6.92
CA ASP A 252 -20.11 -13.94 6.08
C ASP A 252 -21.12 -13.90 4.93
N ALA A 253 -22.29 -13.28 5.16
CA ALA A 253 -23.30 -13.12 4.12
C ALA A 253 -22.81 -12.22 2.99
N VAL A 254 -22.17 -11.07 3.32
CA VAL A 254 -21.58 -10.14 2.37
C VAL A 254 -20.41 -10.82 1.64
N MET A 255 -19.57 -11.58 2.36
CA MET A 255 -18.45 -12.30 1.76
C MET A 255 -18.91 -13.36 0.73
N LYS A 256 -19.99 -14.09 1.02
CA LYS A 256 -20.59 -15.02 0.05
C LYS A 256 -21.06 -14.31 -1.22
N VAL A 257 -21.75 -13.18 -1.07
CA VAL A 257 -22.21 -12.36 -2.21
C VAL A 257 -21.02 -11.85 -3.00
N LEU A 258 -20.03 -11.22 -2.35
CA LEU A 258 -18.81 -10.72 -3.01
C LEU A 258 -18.07 -11.84 -3.76
N THR A 259 -18.00 -13.04 -3.18
CA THR A 259 -17.37 -14.21 -3.81
C THR A 259 -18.07 -14.59 -5.12
N VAL A 260 -19.41 -14.60 -5.15
CA VAL A 260 -20.17 -14.92 -6.36
C VAL A 260 -20.04 -13.82 -7.40
N VAL A 261 -20.24 -12.55 -6.97
CA VAL A 261 -20.19 -11.40 -7.88
C VAL A 261 -18.80 -11.22 -8.45
N SER A 262 -17.75 -11.46 -7.68
CA SER A 262 -16.36 -11.38 -8.16
C SER A 262 -16.00 -12.38 -9.27
N LYS A 263 -16.73 -13.50 -9.37
CA LYS A 263 -16.57 -14.47 -10.47
C LYS A 263 -17.20 -13.97 -11.77
N VAL A 264 -18.31 -13.22 -11.67
CA VAL A 264 -19.06 -12.71 -12.83
C VAL A 264 -18.54 -11.36 -13.28
N MET A 265 -18.20 -10.47 -12.32
CA MET A 265 -17.75 -9.11 -12.56
C MET A 265 -16.39 -8.82 -11.87
N PRO A 266 -15.32 -9.58 -12.16
CA PRO A 266 -14.06 -9.53 -11.42
C PRO A 266 -13.37 -8.15 -11.47
N LYS A 267 -13.58 -7.41 -12.55
CA LYS A 267 -12.95 -6.11 -12.82
C LYS A 267 -13.77 -4.92 -12.30
N ALA A 268 -14.99 -5.13 -11.80
CA ALA A 268 -15.86 -4.05 -11.32
C ALA A 268 -15.28 -3.42 -10.04
N LYS A 269 -15.28 -2.09 -9.98
CA LYS A 269 -14.79 -1.26 -8.85
C LYS A 269 -15.87 -1.15 -7.77
N LEU A 270 -16.27 -2.28 -7.19
CA LEU A 270 -17.41 -2.39 -6.27
C LEU A 270 -17.03 -2.97 -4.91
N PHE A 271 -15.75 -3.27 -4.68
CA PHE A 271 -15.32 -3.70 -3.37
C PHE A 271 -15.42 -2.51 -2.39
N PRO A 272 -16.04 -2.69 -1.20
CA PRO A 272 -16.16 -1.61 -0.23
C PRO A 272 -14.79 -1.03 0.13
N ASN A 273 -14.69 0.28 0.12
CA ASN A 273 -13.48 1.01 0.49
C ASN A 273 -13.84 2.25 1.30
N GLN A 274 -12.93 2.65 2.19
CA GLN A 274 -12.96 3.93 2.88
C GLN A 274 -11.96 4.86 2.22
N ASP A 275 -12.08 6.18 2.43
CA ASP A 275 -11.03 7.12 2.04
C ASP A 275 -9.80 6.90 2.92
N LEU A 276 -8.87 6.08 2.39
CA LEU A 276 -7.66 5.71 3.11
C LEU A 276 -6.67 6.87 3.23
N ALA A 277 -6.71 7.88 2.36
CA ALA A 277 -5.74 8.96 2.38
C ALA A 277 -5.82 9.79 3.67
N GLU A 278 -7.04 10.04 4.17
CA GLU A 278 -7.22 10.74 5.45
C GLU A 278 -6.72 9.93 6.65
N LEU A 279 -6.87 8.63 6.60
CA LEU A 279 -6.46 7.71 7.67
C LEU A 279 -4.97 7.37 7.62
N ALA A 280 -4.35 7.51 6.44
CA ALA A 280 -2.97 7.09 6.23
C ALA A 280 -1.93 8.17 6.56
N PHE A 281 -2.24 9.46 6.30
CA PHE A 281 -1.33 10.58 6.49
C PHE A 281 -1.67 11.36 7.75
N ARG A 282 -0.73 11.46 8.67
CA ARG A 282 -0.88 12.28 9.87
C ARG A 282 -0.80 13.78 9.56
N GLU A 283 0.17 14.17 8.69
CA GLU A 283 0.38 15.56 8.32
C GLU A 283 -0.54 15.98 7.15
N PRO A 284 -1.49 16.93 7.37
CA PRO A 284 -2.41 17.38 6.33
C PRO A 284 -1.70 17.99 5.11
N SER A 285 -0.55 18.67 5.33
CA SER A 285 0.27 19.23 4.26
C SER A 285 0.82 18.15 3.33
N LYS A 286 1.30 17.03 3.88
CA LYS A 286 1.82 15.90 3.11
C LYS A 286 0.72 15.12 2.41
N ARG A 287 -0.44 14.97 3.07
CA ARG A 287 -1.64 14.40 2.43
C ARG A 287 -2.04 15.18 1.17
N LYS A 288 -1.99 16.53 1.22
CA LYS A 288 -2.22 17.37 0.04
C LYS A 288 -1.23 17.12 -1.08
N LEU A 289 0.00 16.74 -0.76
CA LEU A 289 1.01 16.41 -1.77
C LEU A 289 0.83 15.01 -2.36
N ALA A 290 0.17 14.10 -1.67
CA ALA A 290 -0.09 12.75 -2.18
C ALA A 290 -0.93 12.75 -3.47
N VAL A 291 -1.77 13.78 -3.71
CA VAL A 291 -2.58 13.91 -4.94
C VAL A 291 -1.72 14.08 -6.20
N TYR A 292 -0.46 14.49 -6.04
CA TYR A 292 0.49 14.60 -7.15
C TYR A 292 1.08 13.25 -7.57
N ASN A 293 0.81 12.17 -6.82
CA ASN A 293 1.03 10.80 -7.29
C ASN A 293 -0.07 10.42 -8.31
N VAL A 294 -0.07 11.12 -9.44
CA VAL A 294 -1.14 11.09 -10.44
C VAL A 294 -1.38 9.74 -11.10
N ILE A 295 -0.49 8.77 -10.89
CA ILE A 295 -0.62 7.38 -11.37
C ILE A 295 -0.90 6.38 -10.26
N CYS A 296 -1.10 6.86 -9.02
CA CYS A 296 -1.60 6.05 -7.93
C CYS A 296 -3.02 5.54 -8.25
N TYR A 297 -3.31 4.29 -7.87
CA TYR A 297 -4.68 3.77 -7.92
C TYR A 297 -5.45 4.20 -6.68
N ASP A 298 -6.28 5.20 -6.82
CA ASP A 298 -7.05 5.85 -5.75
C ASP A 298 -8.59 5.58 -5.85
N ASP A 299 -9.00 4.63 -6.68
CA ASP A 299 -10.40 4.24 -6.85
C ASP A 299 -10.75 3.02 -5.98
N ASN A 300 -12.04 2.69 -5.90
CA ASN A 300 -12.47 1.49 -5.18
C ASN A 300 -11.76 0.23 -5.71
N PRO A 301 -11.30 -0.67 -4.83
CA PRO A 301 -10.69 -1.91 -5.26
C PRO A 301 -11.64 -2.70 -6.18
N ARG A 302 -11.06 -3.34 -7.20
CA ARG A 302 -11.82 -4.23 -8.05
C ARG A 302 -12.22 -5.48 -7.27
N LEU A 303 -13.39 -6.02 -7.53
CA LEU A 303 -13.95 -7.14 -6.75
C LEU A 303 -12.97 -8.32 -6.63
N ARG A 304 -12.34 -8.74 -7.74
CA ARG A 304 -11.34 -9.82 -7.67
C ARG A 304 -10.13 -9.41 -6.84
N THR A 305 -9.64 -8.20 -7.00
CA THR A 305 -8.50 -7.68 -6.21
C THR A 305 -8.80 -7.75 -4.72
N GLY A 306 -9.95 -7.22 -4.26
CA GLY A 306 -10.33 -7.29 -2.85
C GLY A 306 -10.37 -8.73 -2.33
N MET A 307 -10.95 -9.65 -3.10
CA MET A 307 -10.99 -11.08 -2.73
C MET A 307 -9.59 -11.71 -2.65
N GLU A 308 -8.68 -11.35 -3.55
CA GLU A 308 -7.29 -11.84 -3.53
C GLU A 308 -6.50 -11.29 -2.35
N LEU A 309 -6.70 -10.02 -1.98
CA LEU A 309 -6.10 -9.43 -0.77
C LEU A 309 -6.56 -10.17 0.50
N LEU A 310 -7.87 -10.42 0.63
CA LEU A 310 -8.43 -11.19 1.74
C LEU A 310 -7.90 -12.63 1.78
N ARG A 311 -7.76 -13.29 0.64
CA ARG A 311 -7.19 -14.63 0.54
C ARG A 311 -5.73 -14.65 0.98
N ALA A 312 -4.92 -13.73 0.45
CA ALA A 312 -3.50 -13.64 0.75
C ALA A 312 -3.22 -13.42 2.24
N THR A 313 -3.98 -12.52 2.89
CA THR A 313 -3.83 -12.27 4.33
C THR A 313 -4.19 -13.48 5.18
N LYS A 314 -5.26 -14.21 4.86
CA LYS A 314 -5.61 -15.47 5.54
C LYS A 314 -4.53 -16.54 5.39
N GLU A 315 -3.95 -16.67 4.21
CA GLU A 315 -2.84 -17.60 3.96
C GLU A 315 -1.58 -17.22 4.74
N ILE A 316 -1.24 -15.93 4.81
CA ILE A 316 -0.12 -15.43 5.61
C ILE A 316 -0.37 -15.70 7.09
N GLU A 317 -1.54 -15.33 7.61
CA GLU A 317 -1.93 -15.55 9.01
C GLU A 317 -1.77 -17.01 9.42
N SER A 318 -2.23 -17.94 8.57
CA SER A 318 -2.15 -19.38 8.84
C SER A 318 -0.72 -19.94 8.81
N GLN A 319 0.25 -19.21 8.24
CA GLN A 319 1.63 -19.66 8.05
C GLN A 319 2.67 -18.76 8.72
N VAL A 320 2.25 -17.76 9.47
CA VAL A 320 3.15 -16.76 10.09
C VAL A 320 4.25 -17.40 10.95
N TYR A 321 3.98 -18.56 11.56
CA TYR A 321 4.94 -19.34 12.34
C TYR A 321 6.12 -19.88 11.53
N LYS A 322 6.05 -19.86 10.19
CA LYS A 322 7.14 -20.24 9.28
C LYS A 322 8.08 -19.07 8.95
N VAL A 323 7.73 -17.84 9.36
CA VAL A 323 8.57 -16.66 9.12
C VAL A 323 9.81 -16.74 10.00
N SER A 324 10.95 -17.04 9.40
CA SER A 324 12.21 -17.40 10.09
C SER A 324 13.38 -16.46 9.83
N ALA A 325 13.34 -15.65 8.76
CA ALA A 325 14.39 -14.67 8.46
C ALA A 325 14.49 -13.59 9.56
N PRO A 326 15.66 -12.96 9.73
CA PRO A 326 15.81 -11.74 10.53
C PRO A 326 14.74 -10.72 10.14
N LEU A 327 14.04 -10.13 11.12
CA LEU A 327 12.82 -9.37 10.89
C LEU A 327 12.83 -8.04 11.64
N LEU A 328 12.66 -6.95 10.90
CA LEU A 328 12.32 -5.63 11.43
C LEU A 328 10.88 -5.29 11.05
N VAL A 329 10.04 -5.02 12.04
CA VAL A 329 8.66 -4.54 11.83
C VAL A 329 8.55 -3.14 12.41
N LEU A 330 8.14 -2.19 11.57
CA LEU A 330 7.94 -0.78 11.91
C LEU A 330 6.48 -0.42 11.70
N HIS A 331 5.81 0.19 12.69
CA HIS A 331 4.38 0.48 12.57
C HIS A 331 3.99 1.74 13.34
N GLY A 332 3.07 2.53 12.80
CA GLY A 332 2.46 3.64 13.51
C GLY A 332 1.47 3.14 14.56
N ALA A 333 1.57 3.61 15.80
CA ALA A 333 0.70 3.13 16.89
C ALA A 333 -0.77 3.56 16.74
N GLU A 334 -1.05 4.59 15.95
CA GLU A 334 -2.39 5.11 15.65
C GLU A 334 -2.82 4.81 14.19
N ASP A 335 -2.19 3.81 13.56
CA ASP A 335 -2.56 3.37 12.21
C ASP A 335 -3.99 2.82 12.19
N LYS A 336 -4.83 3.40 11.32
CA LYS A 336 -6.23 3.04 11.11
C LYS A 336 -6.47 2.32 9.78
N VAL A 337 -5.42 2.10 8.99
CA VAL A 337 -5.47 1.38 7.71
C VAL A 337 -5.10 -0.09 7.92
N THR A 338 -3.99 -0.34 8.59
CA THR A 338 -3.59 -1.66 9.06
C THR A 338 -3.42 -1.59 10.58
N ASP A 339 -4.21 -2.37 11.32
CA ASP A 339 -4.17 -2.35 12.79
C ASP A 339 -2.76 -2.72 13.31
N PRO A 340 -2.12 -1.90 14.18
CA PRO A 340 -0.82 -2.22 14.79
C PRO A 340 -0.79 -3.58 15.52
N LEU A 341 -1.92 -4.05 16.02
CA LEU A 341 -2.04 -5.37 16.66
C LEU A 341 -1.69 -6.51 15.70
N VAL A 342 -1.88 -6.34 14.38
CA VAL A 342 -1.47 -7.38 13.41
C VAL A 342 0.04 -7.47 13.28
N SER A 343 0.77 -6.38 13.48
CA SER A 343 2.25 -6.38 13.54
C SER A 343 2.75 -7.00 14.83
N GLN A 344 2.07 -6.77 15.94
CA GLN A 344 2.36 -7.45 17.20
C GLN A 344 2.13 -8.96 17.08
N PHE A 345 1.01 -9.37 16.48
CA PHE A 345 0.73 -10.78 16.19
C PHE A 345 1.83 -11.41 15.33
N LEU A 346 2.26 -10.75 14.25
CA LEU A 346 3.37 -11.21 13.42
C LEU A 346 4.66 -11.37 14.25
N TYR A 347 5.01 -10.36 15.03
CA TYR A 347 6.18 -10.38 15.89
C TYR A 347 6.15 -11.55 16.89
N GLU A 348 5.01 -11.79 17.54
CA GLU A 348 4.86 -12.87 18.52
C GLU A 348 4.94 -14.25 17.89
N LYS A 349 4.28 -14.45 16.73
CA LYS A 349 4.09 -15.78 16.11
C LYS A 349 5.20 -16.18 15.15
N ALA A 350 5.96 -15.24 14.58
CA ALA A 350 7.09 -15.55 13.72
C ALA A 350 8.14 -16.38 14.45
N SER A 351 8.65 -17.41 13.78
CA SER A 351 9.70 -18.28 14.35
C SER A 351 11.11 -17.67 14.31
N SER A 352 11.25 -16.50 13.66
CA SER A 352 12.51 -15.77 13.65
C SER A 352 13.05 -15.56 15.06
N LYS A 353 14.34 -15.84 15.27
CA LYS A 353 15.05 -15.61 16.54
C LYS A 353 15.67 -14.22 16.63
N ASP A 354 15.80 -13.54 15.49
CA ASP A 354 16.28 -12.17 15.35
C ASP A 354 15.15 -11.31 14.81
N LYS A 355 14.33 -10.77 15.70
CA LYS A 355 13.15 -9.96 15.34
C LYS A 355 13.01 -8.74 16.23
N THR A 356 12.69 -7.62 15.62
CA THR A 356 12.44 -6.33 16.27
C THR A 356 11.10 -5.79 15.83
N LEU A 357 10.29 -5.36 16.77
CA LEU A 357 9.08 -4.56 16.53
C LEU A 357 9.29 -3.18 17.14
N LYS A 358 9.10 -2.14 16.32
CA LYS A 358 9.09 -0.75 16.77
C LYS A 358 7.77 -0.11 16.43
N LEU A 359 7.03 0.32 17.44
CA LEU A 359 5.80 1.11 17.33
C LEU A 359 6.14 2.58 17.51
N TYR A 360 5.71 3.41 16.56
CA TYR A 360 5.88 4.87 16.61
C TYR A 360 4.63 5.50 17.23
N GLU A 361 4.75 6.00 18.46
CA GLU A 361 3.64 6.60 19.19
C GLU A 361 3.01 7.74 18.40
N GLY A 362 1.67 7.74 18.29
CA GLY A 362 0.89 8.69 17.51
C GLY A 362 1.16 8.62 15.99
N GLY A 363 1.93 7.66 15.49
CA GLY A 363 2.20 7.47 14.07
C GLY A 363 1.00 6.85 13.34
N TYR A 364 0.76 7.30 12.09
CA TYR A 364 -0.28 6.77 11.22
C TYR A 364 0.31 5.72 10.26
N HIS A 365 -0.44 5.36 9.20
CA HIS A 365 -0.04 4.31 8.25
C HIS A 365 1.23 4.65 7.47
N CYS A 366 1.30 5.87 6.94
CA CYS A 366 2.39 6.33 6.07
C CYS A 366 3.57 6.88 6.90
N ILE A 367 4.17 6.05 7.76
CA ILE A 367 5.29 6.49 8.61
C ILE A 367 6.58 6.82 7.83
N LEU A 368 6.69 6.38 6.58
CA LEU A 368 7.85 6.67 5.72
C LEU A 368 7.75 8.03 5.02
N GLU A 369 6.52 8.60 4.88
CA GLU A 369 6.26 9.77 4.04
C GLU A 369 5.17 10.71 4.56
N GLY A 370 4.31 10.26 5.47
CA GLY A 370 3.09 10.98 5.91
C GLY A 370 3.16 11.64 7.29
N GLU A 371 4.28 11.53 7.98
CA GLU A 371 4.54 12.07 9.31
C GLU A 371 5.29 13.41 9.24
N PRO A 372 5.48 14.14 10.37
CA PRO A 372 6.46 15.22 10.46
C PRO A 372 7.85 14.82 9.99
N ASP A 373 8.64 15.76 9.42
CA ASP A 373 9.91 15.47 8.76
C ASP A 373 10.91 14.73 9.66
N ASP A 374 11.04 15.16 10.91
CA ASP A 374 11.91 14.54 11.91
C ASP A 374 11.53 13.06 12.17
N ARG A 375 10.24 12.77 12.18
CA ARG A 375 9.73 11.41 12.39
C ARG A 375 9.96 10.53 11.17
N ILE A 376 9.73 11.05 9.97
CA ILE A 376 10.06 10.37 8.71
C ILE A 376 11.54 9.97 8.72
N PHE A 377 12.42 10.92 9.04
CA PHE A 377 13.86 10.66 9.05
C PHE A 377 14.27 9.67 10.16
N ALA A 378 13.61 9.72 11.32
CA ALA A 378 13.85 8.73 12.38
C ALA A 378 13.50 7.30 11.94
N VAL A 379 12.39 7.11 11.19
CA VAL A 379 12.03 5.79 10.63
C VAL A 379 13.07 5.32 9.61
N HIS A 380 13.54 6.23 8.74
CA HIS A 380 14.58 5.88 7.77
C HIS A 380 15.91 5.52 8.45
N ASP A 381 16.28 6.25 9.51
CA ASP A 381 17.51 6.00 10.27
C ASP A 381 17.43 4.65 11.00
N ASP A 382 16.27 4.27 11.50
CA ASP A 382 16.04 2.93 12.07
C ASP A 382 16.24 1.82 11.03
N ILE A 383 15.73 2.02 9.79
CA ILE A 383 15.94 1.08 8.68
C ILE A 383 17.43 0.96 8.36
N VAL A 384 18.13 2.08 8.18
CA VAL A 384 19.55 2.10 7.85
C VAL A 384 20.38 1.48 8.98
N SER A 385 20.12 1.83 10.23
CA SER A 385 20.81 1.29 11.39
C SER A 385 20.65 -0.23 11.51
N TRP A 386 19.44 -0.74 11.23
CA TRP A 386 19.16 -2.17 11.23
C TRP A 386 19.91 -2.91 10.13
N LEU A 387 20.01 -2.31 8.92
CA LEU A 387 20.78 -2.84 7.80
C LEU A 387 22.29 -2.80 8.09
N ASP A 388 22.81 -1.68 8.60
CA ASP A 388 24.24 -1.51 8.92
C ASP A 388 24.71 -2.53 9.96
N PHE A 389 23.92 -2.76 11.02
CA PHE A 389 24.24 -3.78 12.01
C PHE A 389 24.43 -5.16 11.39
N ARG A 390 23.56 -5.56 10.44
CA ARG A 390 23.62 -6.89 9.80
C ARG A 390 24.69 -7.02 8.74
N CYS A 391 25.09 -5.93 8.10
CA CYS A 391 26.21 -5.92 7.16
C CYS A 391 27.57 -5.88 7.87
N SER A 392 27.63 -5.45 9.12
CA SER A 392 28.88 -5.39 9.91
C SER A 392 29.26 -6.73 10.54
N ILE A 393 28.33 -7.69 10.62
CA ILE A 393 28.52 -9.01 11.27
C ILE A 393 29.09 -10.05 10.27
N LYS A 394 29.06 -9.76 8.97
CA LYS A 394 29.62 -10.60 7.90
C LYS A 394 30.99 -10.10 7.46
#